data_f773e08e6773bf6f70a2af730f93dfc3
#
_entry.id   f773e08e6773bf6f70a2af730f93dfc3
#
_cell.length_a   1.000
_cell.length_b   1.000
_cell.length_c   1.000
_cell.angle_alpha   90.00
_cell.angle_beta   90.00
_cell.angle_gamma   90.00
#
_symmetry.space_group_name_H-M   'P 1'
#
loop_
_entity.id
_entity.type
_entity.pdbx_description
1 polymer ?
#
loop_
_entity_poly.entity_id
_entity_poly.type
_entity_poly.pdbx_seq_one_letter_code
_entity_poly.pdbx_strand_id
1 'polypeptide(L)'
;QWLIMILIAITLIALASFVLWEYLDKRSDPAGITGNSAESVQTKRLSAKQIKDQTVEIKDVVTNLFGDDYVKISFAFELENGKAKEEFELLQTRVKSIIVQTLVDLTADQIRGSKGLDLISTTLINKINPILTKGKLTRVDITDISIDIN
;
A
#
# COMPACT_ATOMS: atom_id res chain seq x y z
N GLN A 1 -52.57 29.81 12.34
CA GLN A 1 -51.74 28.93 13.19
C GLN A 1 -51.58 27.53 12.58
N TRP A 2 -52.60 27.00 11.90
CA TRP A 2 -52.57 25.66 11.27
C TRP A 2 -51.54 25.57 10.13
N LEU A 3 -51.39 26.59 9.29
CA LEU A 3 -50.43 26.68 8.20
C LEU A 3 -48.95 26.63 8.70
N ILE A 4 -48.71 27.24 9.87
CA ILE A 4 -47.35 27.23 10.47
C ILE A 4 -46.96 25.82 10.95
N MET A 5 -47.91 25.08 11.52
CA MET A 5 -47.70 23.71 11.97
C MET A 5 -47.43 22.76 10.80
N ILE A 6 -48.13 22.95 9.68
CA ILE A 6 -47.89 22.17 8.44
C ILE A 6 -46.50 22.47 7.87
N LEU A 7 -46.11 23.74 7.87
CA LEU A 7 -44.78 24.14 7.37
C LEU A 7 -43.63 23.54 8.20
N ILE A 8 -43.81 23.54 9.54
CA ILE A 8 -42.83 22.92 10.45
C ILE A 8 -42.77 21.40 10.23
N ALA A 9 -43.89 20.73 10.03
CA ALA A 9 -43.93 19.30 9.76
C ALA A 9 -43.22 18.94 8.45
N ILE A 10 -43.42 19.71 7.38
CA ILE A 10 -42.75 19.50 6.08
C ILE A 10 -41.24 19.71 6.19
N THR A 11 -40.78 20.73 6.92
CA THR A 11 -39.35 20.97 7.11
C THR A 11 -38.68 19.86 7.91
N LEU A 12 -39.34 19.31 8.92
CA LEU A 12 -38.83 18.19 9.71
C LEU A 12 -38.72 16.89 8.88
N ILE A 13 -39.72 16.64 8.02
CA ILE A 13 -39.71 15.48 7.12
C ILE A 13 -38.58 15.61 6.08
N ALA A 14 -38.38 16.82 5.53
CA ALA A 14 -37.30 17.08 4.58
C ALA A 14 -35.91 16.88 5.20
N LEU A 15 -35.69 17.34 6.42
CA LEU A 15 -34.46 17.16 7.18
C LEU A 15 -34.21 15.68 7.52
N ALA A 16 -35.25 14.97 7.96
CA ALA A 16 -35.14 13.53 8.25
C ALA A 16 -34.82 12.71 6.99
N SER A 17 -35.40 13.06 5.84
CA SER A 17 -35.14 12.41 4.57
C SER A 17 -33.73 12.68 4.08
N PHE A 18 -33.20 13.88 4.28
CA PHE A 18 -31.84 14.26 3.91
C PHE A 18 -30.80 13.49 4.74
N VAL A 19 -30.99 13.43 6.07
CA VAL A 19 -30.11 12.68 6.97
C VAL A 19 -30.17 11.18 6.68
N LEU A 20 -31.38 10.66 6.36
CA LEU A 20 -31.53 9.26 6.02
C LEU A 20 -30.85 8.92 4.69
N TRP A 21 -30.91 9.82 3.71
CA TRP A 21 -30.24 9.63 2.41
C TRP A 21 -28.71 9.64 2.56
N GLU A 22 -28.16 10.57 3.33
CA GLU A 22 -26.72 10.61 3.64
C GLU A 22 -26.28 9.38 4.44
N TYR A 23 -27.16 8.82 5.29
CA TYR A 23 -26.87 7.60 6.04
C TYR A 23 -26.96 6.33 5.16
N LEU A 24 -27.86 6.31 4.16
CA LEU A 24 -27.98 5.20 3.22
C LEU A 24 -26.92 5.25 2.11
N ASP A 25 -26.51 6.42 1.66
CA ASP A 25 -25.47 6.57 0.63
C ASP A 25 -24.09 6.08 1.14
N LYS A 26 -23.85 6.20 2.44
CA LYS A 26 -22.70 5.57 3.11
C LYS A 26 -22.81 4.04 3.25
N ARG A 27 -23.96 3.46 2.90
CA ARG A 27 -24.26 2.02 3.07
C ARG A 27 -24.45 1.26 1.77
N SER A 28 -24.37 1.93 0.63
CA SER A 28 -24.56 1.30 -0.67
C SER A 28 -23.24 0.79 -1.23
N ASP A 29 -22.70 -0.25 -0.62
CA ASP A 29 -21.87 -1.22 -1.34
C ASP A 29 -22.75 -2.44 -1.63
N PRO A 30 -23.02 -2.76 -2.92
CA PRO A 30 -23.77 -3.92 -3.25
C PRO A 30 -22.86 -5.15 -3.33
N ALA A 31 -22.78 -5.89 -2.25
CA ALA A 31 -22.40 -7.29 -2.33
C ALA A 31 -23.19 -8.06 -1.27
N GLY A 32 -24.21 -8.71 -1.72
CA GLY A 32 -25.02 -9.60 -0.94
C GLY A 32 -24.31 -10.88 -0.54
N ILE A 33 -24.83 -11.41 0.54
CA ILE A 33 -25.13 -12.79 0.89
C ILE A 33 -24.20 -13.49 1.86
N THR A 34 -24.86 -13.79 3.00
CA THR A 34 -24.79 -14.89 3.97
C THR A 34 -23.58 -15.02 4.90
N GLY A 35 -23.87 -14.70 6.13
CA GLY A 35 -23.95 -15.63 7.29
C GLY A 35 -22.64 -16.12 7.87
N ASN A 36 -22.25 -15.59 8.93
CA ASN A 36 -22.00 -16.11 10.26
C ASN A 36 -20.99 -15.29 11.05
N SER A 37 -21.41 -14.98 12.23
CA SER A 37 -20.67 -14.35 13.32
C SER A 37 -19.25 -14.86 13.45
N ALA A 38 -18.28 -13.98 13.24
CA ALA A 38 -17.02 -13.92 13.94
C ALA A 38 -16.59 -12.47 13.93
N GLU A 39 -16.37 -11.88 15.08
CA GLU A 39 -15.64 -10.62 15.23
C GLU A 39 -14.28 -10.78 14.56
N SER A 40 -14.22 -10.51 13.28
CA SER A 40 -12.96 -10.29 12.58
C SER A 40 -12.76 -8.79 12.54
N VAL A 41 -11.69 -8.32 13.14
CA VAL A 41 -11.04 -7.06 12.81
C VAL A 41 -11.10 -6.93 11.29
N GLN A 42 -12.01 -6.11 10.77
CA GLN A 42 -12.07 -5.80 9.35
C GLN A 42 -10.82 -4.99 9.02
N THR A 43 -9.77 -5.70 8.71
CA THR A 43 -8.67 -5.13 7.94
C THR A 43 -9.33 -4.69 6.63
N LYS A 44 -9.54 -3.40 6.47
CA LYS A 44 -10.13 -2.79 5.28
C LYS A 44 -9.29 -3.24 4.07
N ARG A 45 -9.75 -4.25 3.35
CA ARG A 45 -9.09 -4.73 2.15
C ARG A 45 -9.12 -3.60 1.14
N LEU A 46 -7.96 -3.07 0.78
CA LEU A 46 -7.82 -2.07 -0.26
C LEU A 46 -8.30 -2.66 -1.59
N SER A 47 -9.02 -1.87 -2.38
CA SER A 47 -9.39 -2.27 -3.74
C SER A 47 -8.13 -2.32 -4.62
N ALA A 48 -8.17 -3.12 -5.69
CA ALA A 48 -7.06 -3.21 -6.65
C ALA A 48 -6.64 -1.84 -7.20
N LYS A 49 -7.61 -0.93 -7.40
CA LYS A 49 -7.34 0.45 -7.80
C LYS A 49 -6.56 1.22 -6.73
N GLN A 50 -6.96 1.12 -5.47
CA GLN A 50 -6.27 1.78 -4.35
C GLN A 50 -4.84 1.24 -4.20
N ILE A 51 -4.64 -0.08 -4.31
CA ILE A 51 -3.31 -0.69 -4.29
C ILE A 51 -2.44 -0.10 -5.40
N LYS A 52 -2.94 -0.06 -6.63
CA LYS A 52 -2.24 0.52 -7.78
C LYS A 52 -1.89 1.99 -7.55
N ASP A 53 -2.84 2.78 -7.03
CA ASP A 53 -2.66 4.21 -6.79
C ASP A 53 -1.65 4.49 -5.66
N GLN A 54 -1.44 3.54 -4.75
CA GLN A 54 -0.50 3.62 -3.62
C GLN A 54 0.82 2.89 -3.86
N THR A 55 1.04 2.34 -5.06
CA THR A 55 2.27 1.62 -5.41
C THR A 55 3.23 2.52 -6.18
N VAL A 56 4.52 2.42 -5.84
CA VAL A 56 5.63 3.05 -6.56
C VAL A 56 6.53 1.96 -7.12
N GLU A 57 6.83 2.03 -8.41
CA GLU A 57 7.76 1.11 -9.06
C GLU A 57 9.16 1.73 -9.19
N ILE A 58 10.18 0.96 -8.84
CA ILE A 58 11.58 1.27 -9.11
C ILE A 58 12.15 0.14 -9.95
N LYS A 59 12.39 0.44 -11.23
CA LYS A 59 12.79 -0.56 -12.22
C LYS A 59 14.30 -0.51 -12.48
N ASP A 60 14.82 -1.65 -12.94
CA ASP A 60 16.16 -1.78 -13.50
C ASP A 60 17.27 -1.27 -12.57
N VAL A 61 17.19 -1.58 -11.28
CA VAL A 61 18.29 -1.33 -10.34
C VAL A 61 19.39 -2.36 -10.63
N VAL A 62 20.53 -1.88 -11.09
CA VAL A 62 21.70 -2.70 -11.37
C VAL A 62 22.77 -2.38 -10.34
N THR A 63 23.25 -3.39 -9.66
CA THR A 63 24.36 -3.27 -8.70
C THR A 63 25.12 -4.60 -8.59
N ASN A 64 26.34 -4.54 -8.05
CA ASN A 64 27.06 -5.75 -7.66
C ASN A 64 26.51 -6.32 -6.35
N LEU A 65 26.63 -7.60 -6.21
CA LEU A 65 26.44 -8.34 -4.96
C LEU A 65 27.77 -8.45 -4.20
N PHE A 66 27.72 -9.08 -3.04
CA PHE A 66 28.92 -9.42 -2.32
C PHE A 66 29.75 -10.44 -3.15
N GLY A 67 30.87 -10.00 -3.64
CA GLY A 67 31.70 -10.72 -4.62
C GLY A 67 31.67 -10.04 -5.99
N ASP A 68 31.93 -10.82 -7.05
CA ASP A 68 32.01 -10.31 -8.43
C ASP A 68 30.71 -10.48 -9.23
N ASP A 69 29.65 -10.96 -8.59
CA ASP A 69 28.33 -11.16 -9.21
C ASP A 69 27.55 -9.85 -9.32
N TYR A 70 26.73 -9.72 -10.36
CA TYR A 70 25.85 -8.59 -10.59
C TYR A 70 24.38 -9.01 -10.52
N VAL A 71 23.54 -8.11 -10.05
CA VAL A 71 22.09 -8.26 -10.05
C VAL A 71 21.42 -7.07 -10.73
N LYS A 72 20.43 -7.37 -11.57
CA LYS A 72 19.45 -6.44 -12.08
C LYS A 72 18.11 -6.79 -11.47
N ILE A 73 17.48 -5.85 -10.79
CA ILE A 73 16.27 -6.12 -10.02
C ILE A 73 15.28 -4.96 -10.12
N SER A 74 14.00 -5.27 -10.16
CA SER A 74 12.90 -4.30 -10.17
C SER A 74 11.95 -4.56 -9.01
N PHE A 75 11.44 -3.49 -8.44
CA PHE A 75 10.60 -3.51 -7.25
C PHE A 75 9.29 -2.77 -7.46
N ALA A 76 8.25 -3.21 -6.76
CA ALA A 76 7.02 -2.49 -6.51
C ALA A 76 6.84 -2.30 -5.00
N PHE A 77 6.74 -1.04 -4.58
CA PHE A 77 6.60 -0.63 -3.18
C PHE A 77 5.16 -0.17 -2.94
N GLU A 78 4.44 -0.89 -2.09
CA GLU A 78 3.07 -0.53 -1.69
C GLU A 78 3.11 0.29 -0.40
N LEU A 79 2.57 1.51 -0.46
CA LEU A 79 2.50 2.44 0.66
C LEU A 79 1.11 2.40 1.30
N GLU A 80 1.04 2.72 2.57
CA GLU A 80 -0.18 2.70 3.37
C GLU A 80 -1.24 3.70 2.88
N ASN A 81 -0.79 4.84 2.33
CA ASN A 81 -1.66 5.92 1.88
C ASN A 81 -0.95 6.83 0.87
N GLY A 82 -1.71 7.75 0.25
CA GLY A 82 -1.19 8.68 -0.75
C GLY A 82 -0.11 9.64 -0.22
N LYS A 83 -0.19 10.06 1.04
CA LYS A 83 0.83 10.95 1.65
C LYS A 83 2.16 10.23 1.85
N ALA A 84 2.11 8.97 2.27
CA ALA A 84 3.30 8.12 2.36
C ALA A 84 3.91 7.88 0.97
N LYS A 85 3.10 7.73 -0.07
CA LYS A 85 3.56 7.62 -1.45
C LYS A 85 4.30 8.87 -1.91
N GLU A 86 3.71 10.04 -1.73
CA GLU A 86 4.35 11.32 -2.07
C GLU A 86 5.69 11.49 -1.34
N GLU A 87 5.75 11.19 -0.04
CA GLU A 87 6.98 11.23 0.75
C GLU A 87 8.03 10.24 0.22
N PHE A 88 7.61 9.01 -0.11
CA PHE A 88 8.49 7.99 -0.67
C PHE A 88 9.09 8.44 -2.01
N GLU A 89 8.28 9.05 -2.89
CA GLU A 89 8.74 9.59 -4.17
C GLU A 89 9.75 10.74 -3.99
N LEU A 90 9.54 11.63 -3.01
CA LEU A 90 10.50 12.68 -2.65
C LEU A 90 11.81 12.11 -2.10
N LEU A 91 11.77 10.99 -1.40
CA LEU A 91 12.92 10.30 -0.82
C LEU A 91 13.52 9.23 -1.76
N GLN A 92 13.12 9.18 -3.02
CA GLN A 92 13.48 8.11 -3.96
C GLN A 92 15.00 7.88 -4.07
N THR A 93 15.80 8.94 -4.05
CA THR A 93 17.27 8.82 -4.08
C THR A 93 17.80 8.11 -2.84
N ARG A 94 17.24 8.42 -1.67
CA ARG A 94 17.62 7.77 -0.41
C ARG A 94 17.15 6.32 -0.37
N VAL A 95 15.95 6.05 -0.87
CA VAL A 95 15.43 4.68 -1.03
C VAL A 95 16.32 3.85 -1.94
N LYS A 96 16.71 4.37 -3.09
CA LYS A 96 17.66 3.69 -4.00
C LYS A 96 19.00 3.39 -3.32
N SER A 97 19.52 4.32 -2.52
CA SER A 97 20.74 4.09 -1.74
C SER A 97 20.57 2.92 -0.76
N ILE A 98 19.43 2.85 -0.06
CA ILE A 98 19.13 1.74 0.85
C ILE A 98 19.04 0.41 0.10
N ILE A 99 18.42 0.40 -1.08
CA ILE A 99 18.34 -0.81 -1.93
C ILE A 99 19.74 -1.29 -2.30
N VAL A 100 20.58 -0.41 -2.84
CA VAL A 100 21.95 -0.75 -3.24
C VAL A 100 22.75 -1.26 -2.04
N GLN A 101 22.74 -0.55 -0.91
CA GLN A 101 23.43 -0.98 0.32
C GLN A 101 22.95 -2.34 0.82
N THR A 102 21.68 -2.65 0.66
CA THR A 102 21.12 -3.95 1.06
C THR A 102 21.61 -5.07 0.14
N LEU A 103 21.67 -4.81 -1.17
CA LEU A 103 22.05 -5.81 -2.16
C LEU A 103 23.56 -6.12 -2.15
N VAL A 104 24.41 -5.12 -1.95
CA VAL A 104 25.87 -5.33 -1.94
C VAL A 104 26.36 -6.17 -0.76
N ASP A 105 25.57 -6.28 0.30
CA ASP A 105 25.86 -7.13 1.45
C ASP A 105 25.41 -8.59 1.27
N LEU A 106 24.69 -8.91 0.19
CA LEU A 106 24.10 -10.22 -0.08
C LEU A 106 24.87 -10.95 -1.18
N THR A 107 25.01 -12.27 -1.02
CA THR A 107 25.57 -13.15 -2.07
C THR A 107 24.49 -13.61 -3.05
N ALA A 108 24.89 -14.04 -4.25
CA ALA A 108 23.98 -14.61 -5.24
C ALA A 108 23.19 -15.81 -4.68
N ASP A 109 23.81 -16.64 -3.85
CA ASP A 109 23.14 -17.79 -3.23
C ASP A 109 22.08 -17.37 -2.18
N GLN A 110 22.32 -16.29 -1.45
CA GLN A 110 21.38 -15.80 -0.45
C GLN A 110 20.10 -15.23 -1.07
N ILE A 111 20.17 -14.69 -2.28
CA ILE A 111 19.02 -14.07 -2.96
C ILE A 111 18.28 -15.02 -3.90
N ARG A 112 18.74 -16.27 -4.03
CA ARG A 112 18.05 -17.27 -4.85
C ARG A 112 16.82 -17.84 -4.18
N GLY A 113 15.77 -18.08 -4.99
CA GLY A 113 14.52 -18.66 -4.56
C GLY A 113 13.68 -17.74 -3.69
N SER A 114 12.49 -18.21 -3.29
CA SER A 114 11.52 -17.43 -2.55
C SER A 114 12.04 -16.90 -1.21
N LYS A 115 12.83 -17.69 -0.49
CA LYS A 115 13.42 -17.26 0.78
C LYS A 115 14.38 -16.08 0.64
N GLY A 116 15.15 -16.03 -0.46
CA GLY A 116 16.02 -14.91 -0.76
C GLY A 116 15.25 -13.65 -1.10
N LEU A 117 14.18 -13.77 -1.89
CA LEU A 117 13.31 -12.66 -2.23
C LEU A 117 12.59 -12.11 -0.98
N ASP A 118 12.11 -12.99 -0.09
CA ASP A 118 11.50 -12.60 1.19
C ASP A 118 12.51 -11.89 2.10
N LEU A 119 13.76 -12.33 2.12
CA LEU A 119 14.83 -11.69 2.88
C LEU A 119 15.05 -10.24 2.40
N ILE A 120 15.16 -10.02 1.08
CA ILE A 120 15.30 -8.68 0.50
C ILE A 120 14.11 -7.81 0.87
N SER A 121 12.89 -8.30 0.63
CA SER A 121 11.65 -7.56 0.88
C SER A 121 11.52 -7.14 2.35
N THR A 122 11.72 -8.06 3.29
CA THR A 122 11.66 -7.79 4.73
C THR A 122 12.74 -6.81 5.17
N THR A 123 13.96 -6.97 4.66
CA THR A 123 15.07 -6.05 4.98
C THR A 123 14.79 -4.64 4.49
N LEU A 124 14.26 -4.47 3.28
CA LEU A 124 13.89 -3.17 2.73
C LEU A 124 12.77 -2.51 3.52
N ILE A 125 11.73 -3.25 3.91
CA ILE A 125 10.66 -2.74 4.77
C ILE A 125 11.24 -2.19 6.08
N ASN A 126 12.10 -2.95 6.72
CA ASN A 126 12.72 -2.57 8.01
C ASN A 126 13.67 -1.36 7.90
N LYS A 127 14.33 -1.18 6.77
CA LYS A 127 15.27 -0.07 6.53
C LYS A 127 14.59 1.19 6.00
N ILE A 128 13.50 1.07 5.25
CA ILE A 128 12.79 2.20 4.64
C ILE A 128 11.76 2.81 5.61
N ASN A 129 11.03 2.00 6.37
CA ASN A 129 10.02 2.52 7.30
C ASN A 129 10.55 3.57 8.28
N PRO A 130 11.77 3.47 8.86
CA PRO A 130 12.31 4.49 9.75
C PRO A 130 12.49 5.88 9.12
N ILE A 131 12.57 5.99 7.79
CA ILE A 131 12.72 7.28 7.10
C ILE A 131 11.39 7.88 6.62
N LEU A 132 10.29 7.14 6.74
CA LEU A 132 8.94 7.60 6.42
C LEU A 132 8.25 8.16 7.66
N THR A 133 7.58 9.30 7.51
CA THR A 133 6.86 10.01 8.59
C THR A 133 5.37 10.18 8.33
N LYS A 134 4.94 10.03 7.05
CA LYS A 134 3.54 10.26 6.61
C LYS A 134 2.71 8.99 6.48
N GLY A 135 3.27 7.86 6.83
CA GLY A 135 2.70 6.52 6.78
C GLY A 135 3.80 5.48 6.63
N LYS A 136 3.43 4.26 6.25
CA LYS A 136 4.35 3.13 6.20
C LYS A 136 4.42 2.51 4.81
N LEU A 137 5.56 1.89 4.53
CA LEU A 137 5.72 0.89 3.49
C LEU A 137 5.14 -0.42 4.02
N THR A 138 4.08 -0.90 3.37
CA THR A 138 3.33 -2.08 3.81
C THR A 138 3.79 -3.35 3.13
N ARG A 139 4.27 -3.22 1.89
CA ARG A 139 4.69 -4.37 1.07
C ARG A 139 5.79 -3.97 0.09
N VAL A 140 6.68 -4.93 -0.16
CA VAL A 140 7.71 -4.86 -1.22
C VAL A 140 7.58 -6.11 -2.06
N ASP A 141 7.27 -5.95 -3.32
CA ASP A 141 7.25 -7.03 -4.31
C ASP A 141 8.46 -6.88 -5.25
N ILE A 142 9.12 -7.98 -5.55
CA ILE A 142 10.15 -8.07 -6.58
C ILE A 142 9.47 -8.50 -7.87
N THR A 143 9.45 -7.61 -8.85
CA THR A 143 8.74 -7.83 -10.12
C THR A 143 9.61 -8.41 -11.22
N ASP A 144 10.91 -8.23 -11.10
CA ASP A 144 11.90 -8.81 -12.02
C ASP A 144 13.26 -8.97 -11.32
N ILE A 145 13.95 -10.04 -11.59
CA ILE A 145 15.32 -10.30 -11.08
C ILE A 145 16.14 -11.10 -12.09
N SER A 146 17.32 -10.62 -12.36
CA SER A 146 18.34 -11.32 -13.16
C SER A 146 19.68 -11.25 -12.45
N ILE A 147 20.34 -12.37 -12.29
CA ILE A 147 21.64 -12.49 -11.63
C ILE A 147 22.65 -12.95 -12.69
N ASP A 148 23.71 -12.18 -12.85
CA ASP A 148 24.85 -12.51 -13.69
C ASP A 148 26.01 -12.96 -12.78
N ILE A 149 26.45 -14.20 -12.98
CA ILE A 149 27.45 -14.85 -12.15
C ILE A 149 28.76 -14.86 -12.97
N ASN A 150 29.76 -14.19 -12.45
CA ASN A 150 31.12 -14.19 -13.03
C ASN A 150 31.99 -15.34 -12.52
#